data_f0b9d84966f55e246f2e4342fc066ff4
#
_entry.id   f0b9d84966f55e246f2e4342fc066ff4
#
_cell.length_a   1.000
_cell.length_b   1.000
_cell.length_c   1.000
_cell.angle_alpha   90.00
_cell.angle_beta   90.00
_cell.angle_gamma   90.00
#
_symmetry.space_group_name_H-M   'P 1'
#
loop_
_entity.id
_entity.type
_entity.pdbx_description
1 polymer ?
#
loop_
_entity_poly.entity_id
_entity_poly.type
_entity_poly.pdbx_seq_one_letter_code
_entity_poly.pdbx_strand_id
1 'polypeptide(L)'
;MGGDYAPKANVLGAIAAHQLLSPGEHIVLIGDTQQIKPLLTENGFNPDHFEYVHTEEVIGMGEHPTKAIVQKPNSSIAVGFSLLKEGKLDSFASAGNSGAMLVGAVFSVKTIPGIIRPCLTTFLPKLSGGVGLMLDVGANADCKPDTLLQFGILGSLYAEYVMQIVNPKVALMNIGEEDEKGDMLSLATFPLMKDTNLFNFVGNVEGRDLFNDKADVIVCDGFTGNVMLKLAESFYVLTLKRGLKDDFFDRFNYENYGGSPVLGVNAPVIIGHGISSPTAVKNMILQSRDMITTGLVGKIQAAFK
;
A
#
# COMPACT_ATOMS: atom_id res chain seq x y z
N MET A 1 -14.06 -10.24 4.26
CA MET A 1 -13.56 -11.33 5.16
C MET A 1 -12.06 -11.50 4.93
N GLY A 2 -11.20 -10.71 5.55
CA GLY A 2 -9.75 -10.84 5.40
C GLY A 2 -9.02 -10.29 6.61
N GLY A 3 -7.96 -10.98 7.06
CA GLY A 3 -7.20 -10.69 8.26
C GLY A 3 -7.60 -11.52 9.48
N ASP A 4 -6.73 -11.49 10.49
CA ASP A 4 -6.84 -12.34 11.69
C ASP A 4 -8.03 -11.94 12.58
N TYR A 5 -8.48 -10.69 12.48
CA TYR A 5 -9.60 -10.15 13.26
C TYR A 5 -10.88 -9.94 12.43
N ALA A 6 -10.94 -10.55 11.24
CA ALA A 6 -12.14 -10.51 10.41
C ALA A 6 -13.28 -11.36 11.02
N PRO A 7 -14.55 -10.97 10.84
CA PRO A 7 -15.01 -9.74 10.19
C PRO A 7 -15.02 -8.50 11.11
N LYS A 8 -14.81 -8.67 12.42
CA LYS A 8 -15.05 -7.62 13.43
C LYS A 8 -14.21 -6.34 13.16
N ALA A 9 -12.90 -6.48 12.96
CA ALA A 9 -12.05 -5.32 12.69
C ALA A 9 -12.45 -4.61 11.40
N ASN A 10 -12.81 -5.37 10.35
CA ASN A 10 -13.22 -4.82 9.07
C ASN A 10 -14.53 -4.03 9.18
N VAL A 11 -15.51 -4.56 9.90
CA VAL A 11 -16.81 -3.89 10.12
C VAL A 11 -16.63 -2.61 10.93
N LEU A 12 -15.91 -2.67 12.05
CA LEU A 12 -15.67 -1.49 12.89
C LEU A 12 -14.87 -0.41 12.17
N GLY A 13 -13.89 -0.82 11.37
CA GLY A 13 -13.12 0.10 10.54
C GLY A 13 -13.96 0.75 9.44
N ALA A 14 -14.86 -0.01 8.81
CA ALA A 14 -15.79 0.52 7.82
C ALA A 14 -16.78 1.53 8.43
N ILE A 15 -17.33 1.27 9.63
CA ILE A 15 -18.17 2.23 10.37
C ILE A 15 -17.38 3.53 10.61
N ALA A 16 -16.16 3.43 11.12
CA ALA A 16 -15.33 4.59 11.41
C ALA A 16 -14.95 5.38 10.14
N ALA A 17 -14.72 4.70 9.02
CA ALA A 17 -14.45 5.35 7.74
C ALA A 17 -15.68 6.04 7.17
N HIS A 18 -16.85 5.39 7.23
CA HIS A 18 -18.11 5.94 6.71
C HIS A 18 -18.42 7.33 7.25
N GLN A 19 -18.11 7.58 8.52
CA GLN A 19 -18.31 8.89 9.16
C GLN A 19 -17.43 10.01 8.56
N LEU A 20 -16.41 9.66 7.79
CA LEU A 20 -15.44 10.58 7.20
C LEU A 20 -15.54 10.63 5.67
N LEU A 21 -16.47 9.88 5.07
CA LEU A 21 -16.70 9.86 3.65
C LEU A 21 -17.65 11.02 3.25
N SER A 22 -17.46 11.51 2.05
CA SER A 22 -18.31 12.54 1.44
C SER A 22 -19.59 11.94 0.82
N PRO A 23 -20.66 12.74 0.61
CA PRO A 23 -21.81 12.28 -0.14
C PRO A 23 -21.43 11.76 -1.54
N GLY A 24 -21.91 10.57 -1.89
CA GLY A 24 -21.57 9.91 -3.15
C GLY A 24 -20.39 8.93 -3.06
N GLU A 25 -19.69 8.87 -1.92
CA GLU A 25 -18.69 7.84 -1.65
C GLU A 25 -19.36 6.67 -0.91
N HIS A 26 -19.19 5.45 -1.42
CA HIS A 26 -19.85 4.26 -0.92
C HIS A 26 -18.84 3.17 -0.54
N ILE A 27 -19.16 2.41 0.49
CA ILE A 27 -18.40 1.24 0.90
C ILE A 27 -19.21 -0.02 0.57
N VAL A 28 -18.58 -0.95 -0.16
CA VAL A 28 -19.11 -2.27 -0.44
C VAL A 28 -18.40 -3.28 0.47
N LEU A 29 -19.15 -3.97 1.34
CA LEU A 29 -18.63 -5.01 2.22
C LEU A 29 -18.76 -6.39 1.54
N ILE A 30 -17.62 -7.05 1.31
CA ILE A 30 -17.55 -8.35 0.64
C ILE A 30 -17.27 -9.44 1.67
N GLY A 31 -18.20 -10.36 1.86
CA GLY A 31 -18.05 -11.44 2.82
C GLY A 31 -19.37 -12.01 3.30
N ASP A 32 -19.31 -12.81 4.36
CA ASP A 32 -20.49 -13.42 4.96
C ASP A 32 -21.40 -12.37 5.62
N THR A 33 -22.48 -12.04 4.94
CA THR A 33 -23.45 -11.04 5.41
C THR A 33 -24.18 -11.45 6.68
N GLN A 34 -24.23 -12.76 6.99
CA GLN A 34 -24.82 -13.26 8.23
C GLN A 34 -23.94 -12.95 9.45
N GLN A 35 -22.65 -12.76 9.25
CA GLN A 35 -21.73 -12.30 10.29
C GLN A 35 -21.59 -10.78 10.29
N ILE A 36 -21.58 -10.12 9.13
CA ILE A 36 -21.36 -8.67 8.99
C ILE A 36 -22.53 -7.86 9.55
N LYS A 37 -23.77 -8.17 9.13
CA LYS A 37 -24.94 -7.37 9.50
C LYS A 37 -25.24 -7.32 11.01
N PRO A 38 -25.16 -8.45 11.75
CA PRO A 38 -25.31 -8.40 13.20
C PRO A 38 -24.28 -7.51 13.88
N LEU A 39 -23.01 -7.58 13.47
CA LEU A 39 -21.95 -6.74 14.03
C LEU A 39 -22.21 -5.24 13.82
N LEU A 40 -22.78 -4.83 12.68
CA LEU A 40 -23.19 -3.44 12.45
C LEU A 40 -24.27 -3.03 13.45
N THR A 41 -25.33 -3.83 13.57
CA THR A 41 -26.46 -3.55 14.47
C THR A 41 -26.03 -3.53 15.95
N GLU A 42 -25.20 -4.46 16.37
CA GLU A 42 -24.64 -4.52 17.74
C GLU A 42 -23.81 -3.28 18.08
N ASN A 43 -23.21 -2.63 17.08
CA ASN A 43 -22.47 -1.38 17.25
C ASN A 43 -23.31 -0.12 16.96
N GLY A 44 -24.64 -0.25 16.91
CA GLY A 44 -25.55 0.87 16.75
C GLY A 44 -25.52 1.51 15.35
N PHE A 45 -25.02 0.80 14.35
CA PHE A 45 -24.92 1.29 12.98
C PHE A 45 -25.99 0.65 12.09
N ASN A 46 -26.68 1.46 11.26
CA ASN A 46 -27.67 0.95 10.34
C ASN A 46 -26.99 0.20 9.18
N PRO A 47 -27.28 -1.12 9.00
CA PRO A 47 -26.71 -1.89 7.90
C PRO A 47 -26.99 -1.32 6.51
N ASP A 48 -28.09 -0.60 6.30
CA ASP A 48 -28.48 -0.05 4.99
C ASP A 48 -27.56 1.09 4.49
N HIS A 49 -26.63 1.56 5.32
CA HIS A 49 -25.59 2.50 4.91
C HIS A 49 -24.48 1.88 4.07
N PHE A 50 -24.40 0.54 4.02
CA PHE A 50 -23.42 -0.18 3.21
C PHE A 50 -24.08 -1.01 2.13
N GLU A 51 -23.35 -1.20 1.03
CA GLU A 51 -23.64 -2.21 0.05
C GLU A 51 -22.96 -3.53 0.40
N TYR A 52 -23.50 -4.65 -0.06
CA TYR A 52 -23.00 -5.97 0.30
C TYR A 52 -22.85 -6.88 -0.91
N VAL A 53 -21.75 -7.62 -0.93
CA VAL A 53 -21.60 -8.79 -1.79
C VAL A 53 -21.36 -10.01 -0.90
N HIS A 54 -22.38 -10.89 -0.84
CA HIS A 54 -22.32 -12.06 0.02
C HIS A 54 -21.37 -13.12 -0.54
N THR A 55 -20.48 -13.59 0.31
CA THR A 55 -19.65 -14.78 0.06
C THR A 55 -19.13 -15.35 1.38
N GLU A 56 -19.07 -16.66 1.48
CA GLU A 56 -18.59 -17.38 2.67
C GLU A 56 -17.16 -17.89 2.50
N GLU A 57 -16.67 -17.96 1.25
CA GLU A 57 -15.35 -18.52 0.97
C GLU A 57 -14.26 -17.52 1.31
N VAL A 58 -13.19 -18.01 1.98
CA VAL A 58 -12.05 -17.19 2.43
C VAL A 58 -10.75 -17.85 2.03
N ILE A 59 -9.81 -17.05 1.50
CA ILE A 59 -8.40 -17.44 1.34
C ILE A 59 -7.71 -17.25 2.69
N GLY A 60 -7.21 -18.35 3.28
CA GLY A 60 -6.47 -18.31 4.54
C GLY A 60 -5.09 -17.67 4.40
N MET A 61 -4.59 -17.09 5.50
CA MET A 61 -3.31 -16.38 5.51
C MET A 61 -2.11 -17.24 5.12
N GLY A 62 -2.13 -18.52 5.43
CA GLY A 62 -1.06 -19.50 5.11
C GLY A 62 -1.22 -20.19 3.75
N GLU A 63 -2.25 -19.91 2.97
CA GLU A 63 -2.46 -20.56 1.68
C GLU A 63 -1.54 -20.00 0.59
N HIS A 64 -1.14 -20.87 -0.35
CA HIS A 64 -0.31 -20.45 -1.48
C HIS A 64 -1.09 -19.49 -2.40
N PRO A 65 -0.64 -18.23 -2.57
CA PRO A 65 -1.43 -17.16 -3.19
C PRO A 65 -2.04 -17.50 -4.54
N THR A 66 -1.19 -17.92 -5.49
CA THR A 66 -1.60 -18.19 -6.87
C THR A 66 -2.57 -19.37 -6.97
N LYS A 67 -2.35 -20.41 -6.16
CA LYS A 67 -3.25 -21.57 -6.14
C LYS A 67 -4.58 -21.20 -5.49
N ALA A 68 -4.54 -20.50 -4.37
CA ALA A 68 -5.72 -20.15 -3.61
C ALA A 68 -6.68 -19.27 -4.39
N ILE A 69 -6.20 -18.25 -5.09
CA ILE A 69 -7.06 -17.34 -5.87
C ILE A 69 -7.75 -18.06 -7.05
N VAL A 70 -7.11 -19.08 -7.63
CA VAL A 70 -7.68 -19.88 -8.72
C VAL A 70 -8.67 -20.93 -8.19
N GLN A 71 -8.34 -21.58 -7.07
CA GLN A 71 -9.14 -22.65 -6.49
C GLN A 71 -10.35 -22.14 -5.68
N LYS A 72 -10.30 -20.89 -5.25
CA LYS A 72 -11.34 -20.21 -4.45
C LYS A 72 -11.90 -18.99 -5.17
N PRO A 73 -12.56 -19.17 -6.32
CA PRO A 73 -13.07 -18.06 -7.13
C PRO A 73 -14.19 -17.28 -6.43
N ASN A 74 -14.84 -17.87 -5.44
CA ASN A 74 -15.88 -17.23 -4.64
C ASN A 74 -15.33 -16.61 -3.35
N SER A 75 -14.02 -16.63 -3.12
CA SER A 75 -13.45 -15.96 -1.96
C SER A 75 -13.64 -14.46 -2.01
N SER A 76 -13.74 -13.81 -0.86
CA SER A 76 -13.91 -12.35 -0.78
C SER A 76 -12.83 -11.58 -1.55
N ILE A 77 -11.60 -12.11 -1.62
CA ILE A 77 -10.50 -11.52 -2.42
C ILE A 77 -10.79 -11.69 -3.92
N ALA A 78 -11.10 -12.90 -4.38
CA ALA A 78 -11.35 -13.16 -5.80
C ALA A 78 -12.58 -12.39 -6.32
N VAL A 79 -13.65 -12.37 -5.53
CA VAL A 79 -14.88 -11.59 -5.83
C VAL A 79 -14.58 -10.10 -5.88
N GLY A 80 -13.82 -9.55 -4.92
CA GLY A 80 -13.42 -8.14 -4.91
C GLY A 80 -12.65 -7.75 -6.17
N PHE A 81 -11.70 -8.57 -6.61
CA PHE A 81 -10.97 -8.33 -7.86
C PHE A 81 -11.82 -8.50 -9.11
N SER A 82 -12.81 -9.39 -9.11
CA SER A 82 -13.75 -9.49 -10.24
C SER A 82 -14.57 -8.21 -10.38
N LEU A 83 -15.13 -7.72 -9.29
CA LEU A 83 -15.91 -6.48 -9.26
C LEU A 83 -15.07 -5.26 -9.65
N LEU A 84 -13.82 -5.18 -9.18
CA LEU A 84 -12.89 -4.11 -9.55
C LEU A 84 -12.56 -4.15 -11.05
N LYS A 85 -12.31 -5.33 -11.60
CA LYS A 85 -12.08 -5.53 -13.04
C LYS A 85 -13.29 -5.16 -13.90
N GLU A 86 -14.49 -5.42 -13.40
CA GLU A 86 -15.76 -5.10 -14.07
C GLU A 86 -16.15 -3.61 -13.96
N GLY A 87 -15.36 -2.80 -13.24
CA GLY A 87 -15.66 -1.39 -12.99
C GLY A 87 -16.86 -1.15 -12.07
N LYS A 88 -17.22 -2.16 -11.27
CA LYS A 88 -18.27 -2.05 -10.24
C LYS A 88 -17.73 -1.53 -8.91
N LEU A 89 -16.42 -1.52 -8.76
CA LEU A 89 -15.69 -0.89 -7.67
C LEU A 89 -14.61 0.02 -8.26
N ASP A 90 -14.35 1.15 -7.62
CA ASP A 90 -13.27 2.08 -8.00
C ASP A 90 -11.95 1.74 -7.31
N SER A 91 -11.99 1.01 -6.19
CA SER A 91 -10.82 0.50 -5.47
C SER A 91 -11.15 -0.81 -4.74
N PHE A 92 -10.10 -1.51 -4.33
CA PHE A 92 -10.24 -2.69 -3.48
C PHE A 92 -9.15 -2.73 -2.39
N ALA A 93 -9.58 -2.87 -1.12
CA ALA A 93 -8.70 -2.98 0.03
C ALA A 93 -9.02 -4.25 0.84
N SER A 94 -7.99 -4.95 1.31
CA SER A 94 -8.16 -6.12 2.15
C SER A 94 -6.95 -6.35 3.06
N ALA A 95 -7.20 -6.80 4.29
CA ALA A 95 -6.19 -7.28 5.23
C ALA A 95 -5.99 -8.80 5.16
N GLY A 96 -6.54 -9.47 4.13
CA GLY A 96 -6.35 -10.89 3.88
C GLY A 96 -4.97 -11.25 3.35
N ASN A 97 -4.84 -12.45 2.77
CA ASN A 97 -3.58 -12.97 2.25
C ASN A 97 -2.91 -11.99 1.27
N SER A 98 -1.80 -11.36 1.70
CA SER A 98 -1.10 -10.31 0.94
C SER A 98 -0.62 -10.79 -0.43
N GLY A 99 -0.15 -12.03 -0.52
CA GLY A 99 0.25 -12.62 -1.79
C GLY A 99 -0.94 -12.78 -2.75
N ALA A 100 -2.11 -13.22 -2.25
CA ALA A 100 -3.33 -13.33 -3.05
C ALA A 100 -3.80 -11.94 -3.51
N MET A 101 -3.68 -10.91 -2.66
CA MET A 101 -3.97 -9.53 -3.03
C MET A 101 -3.05 -9.05 -4.17
N LEU A 102 -1.74 -9.28 -4.08
CA LEU A 102 -0.80 -8.91 -5.14
C LEU A 102 -1.04 -9.68 -6.43
N VAL A 103 -1.28 -10.99 -6.34
CA VAL A 103 -1.63 -11.84 -7.50
C VAL A 103 -2.92 -11.35 -8.16
N GLY A 104 -3.96 -11.05 -7.38
CA GLY A 104 -5.22 -10.52 -7.88
C GLY A 104 -5.05 -9.15 -8.56
N ALA A 105 -4.25 -8.26 -7.98
CA ALA A 105 -3.94 -6.96 -8.57
C ALA A 105 -3.28 -7.12 -9.96
N VAL A 106 -2.28 -8.01 -10.08
CA VAL A 106 -1.55 -8.23 -11.33
C VAL A 106 -2.40 -8.94 -12.39
N PHE A 107 -3.11 -10.01 -12.02
CA PHE A 107 -3.80 -10.85 -13.01
C PHE A 107 -5.21 -10.34 -13.35
N SER A 108 -5.93 -9.75 -12.40
CA SER A 108 -7.29 -9.28 -12.63
C SER A 108 -7.33 -7.83 -13.10
N VAL A 109 -6.66 -6.93 -12.39
CA VAL A 109 -6.62 -5.49 -12.70
C VAL A 109 -5.59 -5.18 -13.79
N LYS A 110 -4.51 -5.95 -13.84
CA LYS A 110 -3.36 -5.83 -14.73
C LYS A 110 -2.51 -4.58 -14.47
N THR A 111 -1.26 -4.66 -14.88
CA THR A 111 -0.35 -3.51 -14.88
C THR A 111 -0.78 -2.47 -15.92
N ILE A 112 -0.53 -1.22 -15.64
CA ILE A 112 -0.66 -0.12 -16.59
C ILE A 112 0.29 -0.38 -17.76
N PRO A 113 -0.13 -0.20 -19.02
CA PRO A 113 0.74 -0.35 -20.18
C PRO A 113 2.02 0.50 -20.04
N GLY A 114 3.17 -0.10 -20.35
CA GLY A 114 4.48 0.53 -20.18
C GLY A 114 5.15 0.24 -18.83
N ILE A 115 4.40 -0.17 -17.80
CA ILE A 115 4.96 -0.54 -16.49
C ILE A 115 5.43 -2.00 -16.52
N ILE A 116 6.70 -2.20 -16.17
CA ILE A 116 7.35 -3.51 -16.14
C ILE A 116 6.78 -4.38 -15.02
N ARG A 117 6.70 -3.81 -13.79
CA ARG A 117 6.18 -4.48 -12.59
C ARG A 117 5.52 -3.48 -11.65
N PRO A 118 4.40 -3.82 -10.99
CA PRO A 118 3.87 -3.02 -9.91
C PRO A 118 4.77 -3.13 -8.67
N CYS A 119 4.68 -2.16 -7.77
CA CYS A 119 5.39 -2.17 -6.49
C CYS A 119 4.45 -1.97 -5.31
N LEU A 120 4.92 -2.39 -4.13
CA LEU A 120 4.30 -2.08 -2.85
C LEU A 120 4.99 -0.88 -2.23
N THR A 121 4.20 -0.02 -1.61
CA THR A 121 4.72 1.17 -0.93
C THR A 121 4.49 1.13 0.57
N THR A 122 5.35 1.81 1.31
CA THR A 122 5.14 2.07 2.74
C THR A 122 5.47 3.51 3.09
N PHE A 123 4.94 3.94 4.22
CA PHE A 123 5.15 5.29 4.76
C PHE A 123 6.21 5.25 5.86
N LEU A 124 7.11 6.22 5.83
CA LEU A 124 8.17 6.38 6.81
C LEU A 124 8.00 7.73 7.54
N PRO A 125 7.84 7.74 8.88
CA PRO A 125 7.79 8.98 9.63
C PRO A 125 9.12 9.72 9.52
N LYS A 126 9.07 11.04 9.32
CA LYS A 126 10.25 11.91 9.34
C LYS A 126 10.42 12.59 10.68
N LEU A 127 11.67 12.82 11.08
CA LEU A 127 12.02 13.56 12.32
C LEU A 127 11.46 14.98 12.34
N SER A 128 11.33 15.62 11.19
CA SER A 128 10.72 16.95 11.04
C SER A 128 9.19 16.99 11.24
N GLY A 129 8.53 15.83 11.35
CA GLY A 129 7.08 15.71 11.51
C GLY A 129 6.34 15.25 10.26
N GLY A 130 6.91 15.34 9.07
CA GLY A 130 6.33 14.85 7.81
C GLY A 130 6.40 13.32 7.65
N VAL A 131 5.98 12.85 6.50
CA VAL A 131 6.01 11.44 6.09
C VAL A 131 6.74 11.31 4.76
N GLY A 132 7.63 10.34 4.66
CA GLY A 132 8.25 9.89 3.40
C GLY A 132 7.61 8.63 2.87
N LEU A 133 7.94 8.28 1.65
CA LEU A 133 7.49 7.07 0.96
C LEU A 133 8.68 6.18 0.65
N MET A 134 8.59 4.88 0.87
CA MET A 134 9.58 3.90 0.42
C MET A 134 8.92 2.84 -0.46
N LEU A 135 9.56 2.48 -1.56
CA LEU A 135 9.13 1.46 -2.51
C LEU A 135 10.34 0.85 -3.23
N ASP A 136 10.39 -0.44 -3.56
CA ASP A 136 9.42 -1.49 -3.30
C ASP A 136 9.63 -2.10 -1.91
N VAL A 137 8.55 -2.53 -1.26
CA VAL A 137 8.63 -3.13 0.08
C VAL A 137 8.12 -4.58 0.14
N GLY A 138 8.33 -5.33 -0.95
CA GLY A 138 8.11 -6.77 -0.91
C GLY A 138 7.31 -7.37 -2.06
N ALA A 139 7.01 -6.63 -3.14
CA ALA A 139 6.41 -7.21 -4.34
C ALA A 139 7.44 -7.90 -5.25
N ASN A 140 8.64 -7.32 -5.35
CA ASN A 140 9.69 -7.77 -6.27
C ASN A 140 11.02 -7.91 -5.53
N ALA A 141 11.35 -9.13 -5.10
CA ALA A 141 12.59 -9.39 -4.40
C ALA A 141 13.84 -9.05 -5.24
N ASP A 142 13.77 -9.35 -6.54
CA ASP A 142 14.81 -9.01 -7.52
C ASP A 142 14.27 -7.99 -8.52
N CYS A 143 15.02 -6.94 -8.79
CA CYS A 143 14.69 -5.90 -9.74
C CYS A 143 15.76 -5.75 -10.83
N LYS A 144 15.36 -5.12 -11.95
CA LYS A 144 16.27 -4.59 -12.96
C LYS A 144 16.36 -3.07 -12.81
N PRO A 145 17.44 -2.42 -13.33
CA PRO A 145 17.61 -0.97 -13.24
C PRO A 145 16.40 -0.17 -13.77
N ASP A 146 15.87 -0.56 -14.93
CA ASP A 146 14.67 0.08 -15.50
C ASP A 146 13.43 -0.04 -14.60
N THR A 147 13.34 -1.12 -13.81
CA THR A 147 12.25 -1.32 -12.85
C THR A 147 12.35 -0.32 -11.69
N LEU A 148 13.57 -0.11 -11.16
CA LEU A 148 13.79 0.88 -10.10
C LEU A 148 13.57 2.31 -10.60
N LEU A 149 13.98 2.62 -11.83
CA LEU A 149 13.66 3.90 -12.46
C LEU A 149 12.14 4.14 -12.50
N GLN A 150 11.36 3.12 -12.91
CA GLN A 150 9.91 3.21 -12.93
C GLN A 150 9.31 3.36 -11.51
N PHE A 151 9.90 2.73 -10.50
CA PHE A 151 9.48 2.93 -9.11
C PHE A 151 9.70 4.39 -8.67
N GLY A 152 10.79 5.03 -9.11
CA GLY A 152 11.01 6.46 -8.90
C GLY A 152 9.87 7.31 -9.48
N ILE A 153 9.43 7.02 -10.70
CA ILE A 153 8.28 7.71 -11.33
C ILE A 153 6.99 7.47 -10.53
N LEU A 154 6.69 6.22 -10.20
CA LEU A 154 5.48 5.85 -9.45
C LEU A 154 5.44 6.51 -8.07
N GLY A 155 6.55 6.46 -7.33
CA GLY A 155 6.67 7.07 -6.01
C GLY A 155 6.57 8.60 -6.05
N SER A 156 7.21 9.24 -7.03
CA SER A 156 7.12 10.69 -7.23
C SER A 156 5.67 11.13 -7.48
N LEU A 157 4.95 10.45 -8.38
CA LEU A 157 3.54 10.75 -8.66
C LEU A 157 2.64 10.54 -7.44
N TYR A 158 2.88 9.47 -6.66
CA TYR A 158 2.13 9.26 -5.43
C TYR A 158 2.40 10.37 -4.41
N ALA A 159 3.67 10.72 -4.19
CA ALA A 159 4.06 11.78 -3.27
C ALA A 159 3.49 13.15 -3.69
N GLU A 160 3.50 13.46 -4.99
CA GLU A 160 2.98 14.72 -5.50
C GLU A 160 1.46 14.81 -5.40
N TYR A 161 0.73 13.81 -5.90
CA TYR A 161 -0.72 13.92 -6.04
C TYR A 161 -1.50 13.45 -4.82
N VAL A 162 -1.04 12.42 -4.09
CA VAL A 162 -1.74 11.89 -2.91
C VAL A 162 -1.22 12.52 -1.63
N MET A 163 0.11 12.64 -1.48
CA MET A 163 0.72 13.24 -0.29
C MET A 163 0.86 14.76 -0.39
N GLN A 164 0.59 15.37 -1.57
CA GLN A 164 0.65 16.80 -1.84
C GLN A 164 2.05 17.44 -1.58
N ILE A 165 3.10 16.67 -1.85
CA ILE A 165 4.48 17.15 -1.76
C ILE A 165 4.88 17.76 -3.10
N VAL A 166 5.12 19.05 -3.13
CA VAL A 166 5.53 19.76 -4.36
C VAL A 166 6.94 19.38 -4.75
N ASN A 167 7.14 18.90 -5.98
CA ASN A 167 8.45 18.50 -6.52
C ASN A 167 9.20 17.51 -5.60
N PRO A 168 8.63 16.32 -5.32
CA PRO A 168 9.16 15.41 -4.32
C PRO A 168 10.59 14.97 -4.67
N LYS A 169 11.46 14.96 -3.66
CA LYS A 169 12.84 14.49 -3.77
C LYS A 169 12.86 12.97 -3.80
N VAL A 170 13.35 12.39 -4.89
CA VAL A 170 13.49 10.94 -5.09
C VAL A 170 14.96 10.54 -4.91
N ALA A 171 15.21 9.55 -4.09
CA ALA A 171 16.54 9.00 -3.85
C ALA A 171 16.60 7.49 -4.09
N LEU A 172 17.79 7.00 -4.44
CA LEU A 172 18.09 5.58 -4.54
C LEU A 172 18.70 5.10 -3.20
N MET A 173 18.12 4.05 -2.60
CA MET A 173 18.71 3.40 -1.42
C MET A 173 20.03 2.75 -1.78
N ASN A 174 21.07 3.05 -0.98
CA ASN A 174 22.42 2.57 -1.24
C ASN A 174 23.21 2.38 0.08
N ILE A 175 24.44 1.89 -0.03
CA ILE A 175 25.40 1.71 1.08
C ILE A 175 26.35 2.92 1.26
N GLY A 176 26.27 3.93 0.42
CA GLY A 176 27.06 5.16 0.43
C GLY A 176 26.43 6.21 -0.46
N GLU A 177 26.82 7.48 -0.26
CA GLU A 177 26.24 8.62 -0.98
C GLU A 177 26.88 8.86 -2.36
N GLU A 178 28.09 8.32 -2.58
CA GLU A 178 28.86 8.54 -3.80
C GLU A 178 28.23 7.77 -4.99
N ASP A 179 28.38 8.33 -6.19
CA ASP A 179 27.81 7.83 -7.44
C ASP A 179 28.29 6.39 -7.76
N GLU A 180 29.51 6.03 -7.35
CA GLU A 180 30.15 4.73 -7.63
C GLU A 180 29.91 3.66 -6.54
N LYS A 181 29.09 3.94 -5.55
CA LYS A 181 28.77 3.00 -4.49
C LYS A 181 27.59 2.09 -4.83
N GLY A 182 27.56 0.95 -4.17
CA GLY A 182 26.45 0.01 -4.20
C GLY A 182 26.78 -1.30 -4.89
N ASP A 183 25.73 -2.10 -5.02
CA ASP A 183 25.77 -3.35 -5.76
C ASP A 183 25.60 -3.12 -7.27
N MET A 184 25.61 -4.21 -8.05
CA MET A 184 25.46 -4.11 -9.51
C MET A 184 24.14 -3.47 -9.92
N LEU A 185 23.06 -3.68 -9.16
CA LEU A 185 21.76 -3.08 -9.43
C LEU A 185 21.79 -1.57 -9.21
N SER A 186 22.31 -1.12 -8.07
CA SER A 186 22.41 0.29 -7.72
C SER A 186 23.32 1.05 -8.68
N LEU A 187 24.50 0.48 -9.01
CA LEU A 187 25.45 1.06 -9.98
C LEU A 187 24.84 1.23 -11.38
N ALA A 188 24.01 0.29 -11.82
CA ALA A 188 23.34 0.38 -13.11
C ALA A 188 22.08 1.27 -13.08
N THR A 189 21.44 1.43 -11.94
CA THR A 189 20.22 2.25 -11.77
C THR A 189 20.56 3.73 -11.63
N PHE A 190 21.63 4.07 -10.90
CA PHE A 190 21.97 5.43 -10.58
C PHE A 190 22.07 6.36 -11.81
N PRO A 191 22.81 6.02 -12.88
CA PRO A 191 22.87 6.87 -14.08
C PRO A 191 21.52 7.05 -14.74
N LEU A 192 20.65 6.02 -14.77
CA LEU A 192 19.30 6.13 -15.35
C LEU A 192 18.44 7.12 -14.56
N MET A 193 18.54 7.10 -13.23
CA MET A 193 17.80 8.05 -12.38
C MET A 193 18.39 9.46 -12.42
N LYS A 194 19.71 9.59 -12.58
CA LYS A 194 20.41 10.88 -12.67
C LYS A 194 20.09 11.62 -13.97
N ASP A 195 19.97 10.88 -15.06
CA ASP A 195 19.76 11.44 -16.40
C ASP A 195 18.29 11.68 -16.74
N THR A 196 17.34 11.24 -15.87
CA THR A 196 15.92 11.44 -16.12
C THR A 196 15.45 12.84 -15.72
N ASN A 197 14.45 13.35 -16.44
CA ASN A 197 13.71 14.57 -16.09
C ASN A 197 12.29 14.28 -15.59
N LEU A 198 11.97 13.00 -15.33
CA LEU A 198 10.62 12.57 -14.94
C LEU A 198 10.33 12.77 -13.45
N PHE A 199 11.36 13.00 -12.64
CA PHE A 199 11.27 13.32 -11.23
C PHE A 199 12.53 14.03 -10.73
N ASN A 200 12.46 14.61 -9.54
CA ASN A 200 13.57 15.31 -8.90
C ASN A 200 14.49 14.31 -8.19
N PHE A 201 15.48 13.77 -8.90
CA PHE A 201 16.46 12.86 -8.32
C PHE A 201 17.50 13.61 -7.47
N VAL A 202 17.69 13.18 -6.23
CA VAL A 202 18.61 13.82 -5.27
C VAL A 202 19.82 12.94 -4.91
N GLY A 203 20.04 11.85 -5.65
CA GLY A 203 21.20 10.97 -5.47
C GLY A 203 20.91 9.76 -4.56
N ASN A 204 21.98 9.18 -4.02
CA ASN A 204 21.92 8.05 -3.11
C ASN A 204 21.57 8.49 -1.68
N VAL A 205 20.88 7.60 -0.96
CA VAL A 205 20.64 7.69 0.50
C VAL A 205 21.02 6.38 1.18
N GLU A 206 21.46 6.48 2.42
CA GLU A 206 21.79 5.33 3.25
C GLU A 206 20.66 4.99 4.23
N GLY A 207 20.74 3.84 4.91
CA GLY A 207 19.77 3.44 5.92
C GLY A 207 19.58 4.45 7.06
N ARG A 208 20.63 5.25 7.38
CA ARG A 208 20.55 6.34 8.37
C ARG A 208 19.68 7.52 7.90
N ASP A 209 19.43 7.64 6.60
CA ASP A 209 18.67 8.74 5.99
C ASP A 209 17.17 8.46 5.89
N LEU A 210 16.70 7.27 6.27
CA LEU A 210 15.30 6.86 6.15
C LEU A 210 14.30 7.81 6.81
N PHE A 211 14.73 8.48 7.88
CA PHE A 211 13.83 9.25 8.73
C PHE A 211 14.14 10.76 8.74
N ASN A 212 15.05 11.21 7.90
CA ASN A 212 15.38 12.63 7.74
C ASN A 212 14.71 13.25 6.50
N ASP A 213 15.03 14.52 6.19
CA ASP A 213 14.44 15.28 5.09
C ASP A 213 15.27 15.24 3.79
N LYS A 214 16.23 14.32 3.67
CA LYS A 214 17.08 14.20 2.49
C LYS A 214 16.28 13.79 1.26
N ALA A 215 15.32 12.85 1.43
CA ALA A 215 14.42 12.42 0.38
C ALA A 215 12.95 12.36 0.86
N ASP A 216 12.01 12.49 -0.08
CA ASP A 216 10.58 12.29 0.13
C ASP A 216 10.14 10.90 -0.34
N VAL A 217 10.85 10.37 -1.34
CA VAL A 217 10.64 9.05 -1.94
C VAL A 217 11.96 8.31 -1.96
N ILE A 218 11.99 7.12 -1.38
CA ILE A 218 13.17 6.26 -1.35
C ILE A 218 12.88 5.00 -2.16
N VAL A 219 13.70 4.75 -3.18
CA VAL A 219 13.55 3.63 -4.11
C VAL A 219 14.55 2.53 -3.78
N CYS A 220 14.08 1.28 -3.72
CA CYS A 220 14.89 0.07 -3.56
C CYS A 220 14.20 -1.14 -4.21
N ASP A 221 14.89 -2.28 -4.25
CA ASP A 221 14.26 -3.56 -4.53
C ASP A 221 13.39 -4.03 -3.35
N GLY A 222 12.46 -4.94 -3.62
CA GLY A 222 11.49 -5.37 -2.61
C GLY A 222 12.09 -6.21 -1.48
N PHE A 223 13.25 -6.85 -1.66
CA PHE A 223 13.95 -7.55 -0.58
C PHE A 223 14.52 -6.53 0.42
N THR A 224 15.29 -5.58 -0.07
CA THR A 224 15.85 -4.50 0.74
C THR A 224 14.77 -3.72 1.46
N GLY A 225 13.74 -3.27 0.74
CA GLY A 225 12.66 -2.49 1.32
C GLY A 225 11.84 -3.25 2.35
N ASN A 226 11.56 -4.53 2.15
CA ASN A 226 10.84 -5.34 3.14
C ASN A 226 11.64 -5.53 4.43
N VAL A 227 12.94 -5.81 4.33
CA VAL A 227 13.81 -5.93 5.51
C VAL A 227 13.85 -4.61 6.30
N MET A 228 13.98 -3.47 5.61
CA MET A 228 14.01 -2.16 6.25
C MET A 228 12.65 -1.80 6.87
N LEU A 229 11.54 -2.10 6.20
CA LEU A 229 10.20 -1.92 6.74
C LEU A 229 10.01 -2.70 8.04
N LYS A 230 10.37 -3.99 8.06
CA LYS A 230 10.22 -4.84 9.25
C LYS A 230 11.12 -4.38 10.40
N LEU A 231 12.31 -3.86 10.09
CA LEU A 231 13.17 -3.25 11.09
C LEU A 231 12.53 -1.96 11.67
N ALA A 232 12.01 -1.09 10.81
CA ALA A 232 11.33 0.14 11.25
C ALA A 232 10.09 -0.15 12.12
N GLU A 233 9.24 -1.08 11.69
CA GLU A 233 8.07 -1.53 12.48
C GLU A 233 8.49 -2.06 13.87
N SER A 234 9.67 -2.68 13.98
CA SER A 234 10.17 -3.21 15.26
C SER A 234 10.45 -2.13 16.30
N PHE A 235 10.74 -0.89 15.89
CA PHE A 235 11.00 0.22 16.83
C PHE A 235 9.77 0.51 17.69
N TYR A 236 8.59 0.57 17.09
CA TYR A 236 7.33 0.74 17.83
C TYR A 236 7.11 -0.39 18.84
N VAL A 237 7.30 -1.64 18.41
CA VAL A 237 7.16 -2.80 19.30
C VAL A 237 8.18 -2.79 20.44
N LEU A 238 9.41 -2.36 20.17
CA LEU A 238 10.47 -2.27 21.20
C LEU A 238 10.16 -1.18 22.23
N THR A 239 9.69 -0.01 21.80
CA THR A 239 9.31 1.08 22.73
C THR A 239 8.15 0.66 23.61
N LEU A 240 7.11 0.01 23.05
CA LEU A 240 5.99 -0.54 23.82
C LEU A 240 6.46 -1.56 24.88
N LYS A 241 7.30 -2.54 24.49
CA LYS A 241 7.83 -3.56 25.39
C LYS A 241 8.69 -2.99 26.52
N ARG A 242 9.33 -1.85 26.31
CA ARG A 242 10.14 -1.14 27.31
C ARG A 242 9.34 -0.12 28.13
N GLY A 243 8.05 0.05 27.85
CA GLY A 243 7.20 1.03 28.49
C GLY A 243 7.62 2.49 28.20
N LEU A 244 8.34 2.71 27.08
CA LEU A 244 8.71 4.04 26.64
C LEU A 244 7.55 4.65 25.85
N LYS A 245 7.29 5.93 26.09
CA LYS A 245 6.34 6.73 25.31
C LYS A 245 7.14 7.80 24.58
N ASP A 246 7.03 7.82 23.27
CA ASP A 246 7.72 8.78 22.41
C ASP A 246 6.88 9.01 21.16
N ASP A 247 6.49 10.25 20.93
CA ASP A 247 5.57 10.64 19.84
C ASP A 247 6.14 10.31 18.46
N PHE A 248 7.46 10.31 18.30
CA PHE A 248 8.09 9.92 17.04
C PHE A 248 8.00 8.42 16.81
N PHE A 249 8.34 7.60 17.81
CA PHE A 249 8.26 6.15 17.68
C PHE A 249 6.82 5.63 17.59
N ASP A 250 5.85 6.32 18.19
CA ASP A 250 4.43 5.98 18.04
C ASP A 250 3.95 6.13 16.59
N ARG A 251 4.63 6.93 15.78
CA ARG A 251 4.34 7.08 14.34
C ARG A 251 4.76 5.87 13.50
N PHE A 252 5.58 4.96 14.04
CA PHE A 252 5.90 3.69 13.38
C PHE A 252 4.80 2.64 13.51
N ASN A 253 3.74 2.94 14.26
CA ASN A 253 2.56 2.10 14.27
C ASN A 253 1.91 2.11 12.87
N TYR A 254 1.97 0.97 12.18
CA TYR A 254 1.42 0.80 10.83
C TYR A 254 -0.07 1.16 10.74
N GLU A 255 -0.82 1.05 11.83
CA GLU A 255 -2.23 1.38 11.89
C GLU A 255 -2.52 2.84 11.48
N ASN A 256 -1.57 3.75 11.74
CA ASN A 256 -1.70 5.17 11.40
C ASN A 256 -1.78 5.39 9.88
N TYR A 257 -1.22 4.47 9.09
CA TYR A 257 -1.14 4.57 7.63
C TYR A 257 -2.13 3.67 6.91
N GLY A 258 -2.68 2.66 7.60
CA GLY A 258 -3.67 1.74 7.06
C GLY A 258 -3.05 0.52 6.38
N GLY A 259 -2.59 0.67 5.15
CA GLY A 259 -2.03 -0.43 4.36
C GLY A 259 -0.99 0.03 3.35
N SER A 260 -0.49 -0.92 2.56
CA SER A 260 0.47 -0.70 1.48
C SER A 260 -0.26 -0.55 0.14
N PRO A 261 -0.25 0.63 -0.49
CA PRO A 261 -0.71 0.79 -1.86
C PRO A 261 0.08 -0.05 -2.86
N VAL A 262 -0.63 -0.66 -3.80
CA VAL A 262 -0.03 -1.29 -4.98
C VAL A 262 -0.01 -0.26 -6.11
N LEU A 263 1.17 0.22 -6.46
CA LEU A 263 1.32 1.18 -7.55
C LEU A 263 1.66 0.50 -8.87
N GLY A 264 1.19 1.07 -9.97
CA GLY A 264 1.45 0.55 -11.32
C GLY A 264 0.39 -0.41 -11.85
N VAL A 265 -0.76 -0.54 -11.20
CA VAL A 265 -1.94 -1.30 -11.65
C VAL A 265 -3.08 -0.37 -12.06
N ASN A 266 -4.02 -0.85 -12.89
CA ASN A 266 -5.06 -0.03 -13.53
C ASN A 266 -6.19 0.42 -12.59
N ALA A 267 -6.18 0.05 -11.31
CA ALA A 267 -7.10 0.57 -10.30
C ALA A 267 -6.41 0.59 -8.94
N PRO A 268 -6.82 1.45 -7.99
CA PRO A 268 -6.30 1.48 -6.63
C PRO A 268 -6.52 0.16 -5.91
N VAL A 269 -5.44 -0.42 -5.39
CA VAL A 269 -5.45 -1.61 -4.54
C VAL A 269 -4.62 -1.35 -3.30
N ILE A 270 -5.15 -1.68 -2.12
CA ILE A 270 -4.44 -1.52 -0.85
C ILE A 270 -4.39 -2.85 -0.12
N ILE A 271 -3.20 -3.22 0.31
CA ILE A 271 -2.94 -4.44 1.07
C ILE A 271 -2.68 -4.08 2.53
N GLY A 272 -3.59 -4.50 3.42
CA GLY A 272 -3.42 -4.36 4.86
C GLY A 272 -2.62 -5.49 5.48
N HIS A 273 -2.15 -5.27 6.69
CA HIS A 273 -1.55 -6.32 7.52
C HIS A 273 -2.63 -7.31 7.99
N GLY A 274 -2.29 -8.61 8.11
CA GLY A 274 -3.22 -9.62 8.63
C GLY A 274 -3.76 -9.28 10.01
N ILE A 275 -2.95 -8.62 10.85
CA ILE A 275 -3.31 -8.16 12.19
C ILE A 275 -3.96 -6.76 12.21
N SER A 276 -4.50 -6.28 11.09
CA SER A 276 -5.12 -4.95 11.01
C SER A 276 -6.24 -4.75 12.00
N SER A 277 -6.12 -3.68 12.79
CA SER A 277 -7.15 -3.21 13.71
C SER A 277 -8.24 -2.42 12.96
N PRO A 278 -9.36 -2.06 13.64
CA PRO A 278 -10.35 -1.16 13.05
C PRO A 278 -9.76 0.18 12.58
N THR A 279 -8.76 0.71 13.27
CA THR A 279 -8.06 1.95 12.87
C THR A 279 -7.32 1.76 11.57
N ALA A 280 -6.58 0.66 11.40
CA ALA A 280 -5.89 0.34 10.17
C ALA A 280 -6.88 0.18 9.00
N VAL A 281 -7.98 -0.54 9.20
CA VAL A 281 -9.02 -0.71 8.17
C VAL A 281 -9.66 0.62 7.78
N LYS A 282 -10.00 1.48 8.75
CA LYS A 282 -10.47 2.84 8.48
C LYS A 282 -9.48 3.59 7.58
N ASN A 283 -8.20 3.58 7.94
CA ASN A 283 -7.18 4.30 7.21
C ASN A 283 -6.92 3.71 5.80
N MET A 284 -7.05 2.38 5.60
CA MET A 284 -7.03 1.77 4.26
C MET A 284 -8.16 2.30 3.36
N ILE A 285 -9.36 2.44 3.91
CA ILE A 285 -10.52 2.95 3.15
C ILE A 285 -10.30 4.42 2.76
N LEU A 286 -9.83 5.25 3.69
CA LEU A 286 -9.52 6.65 3.42
C LEU A 286 -8.39 6.80 2.39
N GLN A 287 -7.36 5.98 2.48
CA GLN A 287 -6.27 5.93 1.51
C GLN A 287 -6.76 5.53 0.11
N SER A 288 -7.70 4.57 0.01
CA SER A 288 -8.37 4.21 -1.25
C SER A 288 -9.10 5.40 -1.85
N ARG A 289 -9.88 6.12 -1.02
CA ARG A 289 -10.57 7.36 -1.41
C ARG A 289 -9.59 8.38 -1.96
N ASP A 290 -8.50 8.64 -1.27
CA ASP A 290 -7.53 9.66 -1.66
C ASP A 290 -6.86 9.32 -3.01
N MET A 291 -6.57 8.05 -3.28
CA MET A 291 -6.06 7.61 -4.58
C MET A 291 -7.09 7.79 -5.72
N ILE A 292 -8.39 7.60 -5.45
CA ILE A 292 -9.47 7.81 -6.41
C ILE A 292 -9.66 9.31 -6.68
N THR A 293 -9.84 10.10 -5.62
CA THR A 293 -10.19 11.53 -5.73
C THR A 293 -9.09 12.36 -6.37
N THR A 294 -7.82 11.96 -6.19
CA THR A 294 -6.68 12.61 -6.84
C THR A 294 -6.46 12.15 -8.28
N GLY A 295 -7.18 11.12 -8.74
CA GLY A 295 -7.04 10.57 -10.08
C GLY A 295 -5.66 9.95 -10.34
N LEU A 296 -5.01 9.40 -9.32
CA LEU A 296 -3.62 8.91 -9.37
C LEU A 296 -3.37 7.94 -10.53
N VAL A 297 -4.27 6.97 -10.75
CA VAL A 297 -4.11 5.98 -11.83
C VAL A 297 -4.03 6.66 -13.20
N GLY A 298 -4.89 7.65 -13.46
CA GLY A 298 -4.85 8.43 -14.70
C GLY A 298 -3.56 9.24 -14.87
N LYS A 299 -3.00 9.77 -13.78
CA LYS A 299 -1.71 10.47 -13.78
C LYS A 299 -0.56 9.52 -14.12
N ILE A 300 -0.56 8.34 -13.51
CA ILE A 300 0.42 7.30 -13.82
C ILE A 300 0.30 6.88 -15.30
N GLN A 301 -0.91 6.59 -15.79
CA GLN A 301 -1.13 6.23 -17.20
C GLN A 301 -0.63 7.30 -18.17
N ALA A 302 -0.75 8.57 -17.81
CA ALA A 302 -0.26 9.68 -18.63
C ALA A 302 1.27 9.75 -18.67
N ALA A 303 1.95 9.43 -17.56
CA ALA A 303 3.41 9.45 -17.45
C ALA A 303 4.09 8.28 -18.19
N PHE A 304 3.37 7.20 -18.51
CA PHE A 304 3.88 6.01 -19.18
C PHE A 304 3.40 5.88 -20.65
N LYS A 305 2.77 6.91 -21.21
CA LYS A 305 2.45 7.03 -22.66
C LYS A 305 3.62 7.57 -23.45
#